data_439ab05adb3491973bfd537339501ffd
#
_entry.id   439ab05adb3491973bfd537339501ffd
#
_cell.length_a   1.000
_cell.length_b   1.000
_cell.length_c   1.000
_cell.angle_alpha   90.00
_cell.angle_beta   90.00
_cell.angle_gamma   90.00
#
_symmetry.space_group_name_H-M   'P 1'
#
loop_
_entity.id
_entity.type
_entity.pdbx_description
1 polymer ?
#
loop_
_entity_poly.entity_id
_entity_poly.type
_entity_poly.pdbx_seq_one_letter_code
_entity_poly.pdbx_strand_id
1 'polypeptide(L)'
;LNRRLENKALSYLARFASSEANLRQVLIRFGRRKCWPKDGDKDEEPAFLIQLNQAIDRLVIRYARLGYVDDAAYAHARARGMRVRGTSGRHISHYLKAKGVNGDVISQTMDDDNIGSMDAETDAARKYARRRKLGQYASPNSRAKPDWEKRHLASMIRAGFGFDVSKLVLFTEYDD
;
A
#
# COMPACT_ATOMS: atom_id res chain seq x y z
N LEU A 1 -3.81 -29.40 -8.95
CA LEU A 1 -3.62 -28.26 -8.05
C LEU A 1 -2.49 -27.36 -8.56
N ASN A 2 -1.24 -27.82 -8.65
CA ASN A 2 -0.05 -27.01 -8.95
C ASN A 2 -0.15 -26.23 -10.27
N ARG A 3 -0.50 -26.89 -11.39
CA ARG A 3 -0.63 -26.24 -12.70
C ARG A 3 -1.69 -25.11 -12.69
N ARG A 4 -2.78 -25.28 -11.93
CA ARG A 4 -3.81 -24.24 -11.80
C ARG A 4 -3.30 -23.03 -11.00
N LEU A 5 -2.53 -23.26 -9.94
CA LEU A 5 -1.91 -22.20 -9.15
C LEU A 5 -0.85 -21.45 -9.96
N GLU A 6 0.01 -22.15 -10.71
CA GLU A 6 1.00 -21.54 -11.60
C GLU A 6 0.36 -20.63 -12.66
N ASN A 7 -0.64 -21.14 -13.39
CA ASN A 7 -1.34 -20.36 -14.39
C ASN A 7 -1.98 -19.11 -13.78
N LYS A 8 -2.55 -19.25 -12.57
CA LYS A 8 -3.13 -18.12 -11.85
C LYS A 8 -2.06 -17.10 -11.43
N ALA A 9 -0.94 -17.56 -10.91
CA ALA A 9 0.17 -16.68 -10.50
C ALA A 9 0.74 -15.91 -11.69
N LEU A 10 1.08 -16.58 -12.78
CA LEU A 10 1.61 -15.94 -13.99
C LEU A 10 0.61 -14.94 -14.59
N SER A 11 -0.66 -15.33 -14.71
CA SER A 11 -1.72 -14.43 -15.20
C SER A 11 -1.93 -13.20 -14.30
N TYR A 12 -1.69 -13.33 -12.98
CA TYR A 12 -1.78 -12.23 -12.04
C TYR A 12 -0.56 -11.32 -12.14
N LEU A 13 0.65 -11.88 -12.13
CA LEU A 13 1.91 -11.12 -12.18
C LEU A 13 2.12 -10.43 -13.53
N ALA A 14 1.57 -10.97 -14.61
CA ALA A 14 1.58 -10.29 -15.92
C ALA A 14 0.83 -8.95 -15.93
N ARG A 15 -0.05 -8.73 -14.95
CA ARG A 15 -0.89 -7.52 -14.88
C ARG A 15 -0.55 -6.63 -13.68
N PHE A 16 -0.03 -7.21 -12.61
CA PHE A 16 0.11 -6.53 -11.33
C PHE A 16 1.45 -6.85 -10.68
N ALA A 17 2.24 -5.83 -10.39
CA ALA A 17 3.34 -5.96 -9.45
C ALA A 17 2.77 -6.31 -8.06
N SER A 18 3.41 -7.21 -7.35
CA SER A 18 2.91 -7.76 -6.09
C SER A 18 4.05 -8.08 -5.14
N SER A 19 3.79 -7.95 -3.84
CA SER A 19 4.63 -8.56 -2.81
C SER A 19 4.38 -10.06 -2.74
N GLU A 20 5.35 -10.80 -2.18
CA GLU A 20 5.23 -12.25 -1.92
C GLU A 20 3.98 -12.58 -1.10
N ALA A 21 3.77 -11.84 -0.01
CA ALA A 21 2.63 -12.04 0.87
C ALA A 21 1.29 -11.74 0.16
N ASN A 22 1.23 -10.70 -0.67
CA ASN A 22 0.02 -10.40 -1.43
C ASN A 22 -0.26 -11.45 -2.51
N LEU A 23 0.78 -11.94 -3.22
CA LEU A 23 0.64 -13.04 -4.18
C LEU A 23 0.11 -14.30 -3.48
N ARG A 24 0.67 -14.66 -2.31
CA ARG A 24 0.19 -15.75 -1.47
C ARG A 24 -1.31 -15.64 -1.18
N GLN A 25 -1.78 -14.48 -0.73
CA GLN A 25 -3.19 -14.23 -0.43
C GLN A 25 -4.09 -14.37 -1.67
N VAL A 26 -3.63 -13.91 -2.82
CA VAL A 26 -4.35 -14.08 -4.10
C VAL A 26 -4.51 -15.56 -4.43
N LEU A 27 -3.44 -16.34 -4.28
CA LEU A 27 -3.43 -17.77 -4.59
C LEU A 27 -4.26 -18.59 -3.59
N ILE A 28 -4.24 -18.26 -2.29
CA ILE A 28 -5.10 -18.89 -1.27
C ILE A 28 -6.58 -18.70 -1.63
N ARG A 29 -6.98 -17.45 -1.91
CA ARG A 29 -8.39 -17.17 -2.29
C ARG A 29 -8.80 -17.90 -3.57
N PHE A 30 -7.91 -17.95 -4.54
CA PHE A 30 -8.15 -18.70 -5.78
C PHE A 30 -8.25 -20.20 -5.51
N GLY A 31 -7.31 -20.78 -4.76
CA GLY A 31 -7.25 -22.20 -4.45
C GLY A 31 -8.51 -22.68 -3.71
N ARG A 32 -8.90 -21.96 -2.67
CA ARG A 32 -10.14 -22.27 -1.92
C ARG A 32 -11.38 -22.27 -2.83
N ARG A 33 -11.50 -21.29 -3.72
CA ARG A 33 -12.69 -21.12 -4.56
C ARG A 33 -12.72 -22.02 -5.78
N LYS A 34 -11.56 -22.34 -6.36
CA LYS A 34 -11.47 -22.96 -7.70
C LYS A 34 -10.75 -24.29 -7.75
N CYS A 35 -10.01 -24.66 -6.71
CA CYS A 35 -9.28 -25.92 -6.65
C CYS A 35 -9.92 -26.93 -5.71
N TRP A 36 -10.75 -26.50 -4.78
CA TRP A 36 -11.58 -27.38 -3.98
C TRP A 36 -12.62 -28.09 -4.86
N PRO A 37 -12.80 -29.43 -4.76
CA PRO A 37 -13.86 -30.15 -5.48
C PRO A 37 -15.24 -29.64 -5.06
N LYS A 38 -16.17 -29.56 -6.01
CA LYS A 38 -17.55 -29.11 -5.71
C LYS A 38 -18.29 -30.08 -4.78
N ASP A 39 -17.95 -31.35 -4.92
CA ASP A 39 -18.55 -32.47 -4.15
C ASP A 39 -17.54 -32.99 -3.10
N GLY A 40 -16.60 -32.16 -2.68
CA GLY A 40 -15.59 -32.51 -1.68
C GLY A 40 -16.21 -32.68 -0.30
N ASP A 41 -15.79 -33.74 0.40
CA ASP A 41 -16.19 -33.97 1.77
C ASP A 41 -15.61 -32.91 2.71
N LYS A 42 -16.43 -32.30 3.56
CA LYS A 42 -16.02 -31.28 4.52
C LYS A 42 -14.96 -31.78 5.49
N ASP A 43 -14.92 -33.06 5.78
CA ASP A 43 -13.94 -33.68 6.66
C ASP A 43 -12.54 -33.73 5.99
N GLU A 44 -12.47 -33.65 4.66
CA GLU A 44 -11.21 -33.58 3.90
C GLU A 44 -10.70 -32.13 3.70
N GLU A 45 -11.51 -31.11 3.98
CA GLU A 45 -11.14 -29.70 3.78
C GLU A 45 -9.84 -29.30 4.53
N PRO A 46 -9.62 -29.69 5.80
CA PRO A 46 -8.40 -29.35 6.53
C PRO A 46 -7.13 -29.90 5.85
N ALA A 47 -7.17 -31.14 5.38
CA ALA A 47 -6.05 -31.78 4.69
C ALA A 47 -5.76 -31.06 3.35
N PHE A 48 -6.81 -30.73 2.60
CA PHE A 48 -6.69 -29.96 1.37
C PHE A 48 -6.06 -28.57 1.61
N LEU A 49 -6.48 -27.85 2.66
CA LEU A 49 -5.94 -26.53 2.99
C LEU A 49 -4.44 -26.59 3.34
N ILE A 50 -4.00 -27.64 4.02
CA ILE A 50 -2.57 -27.89 4.30
C ILE A 50 -1.81 -28.07 2.98
N GLN A 51 -2.29 -28.96 2.09
CA GLN A 51 -1.67 -29.20 0.79
C GLN A 51 -1.66 -27.94 -0.09
N LEU A 52 -2.75 -27.16 -0.09
CA LEU A 52 -2.87 -25.92 -0.81
C LEU A 52 -1.80 -24.91 -0.35
N ASN A 53 -1.69 -24.69 0.97
CA ASN A 53 -0.72 -23.77 1.53
C ASN A 53 0.72 -24.19 1.20
N GLN A 54 1.07 -25.47 1.37
CA GLN A 54 2.39 -26.00 1.01
C GLN A 54 2.72 -25.81 -0.49
N ALA A 55 1.75 -26.02 -1.37
CA ALA A 55 1.93 -25.81 -2.80
C ALA A 55 2.16 -24.32 -3.14
N ILE A 56 1.40 -23.44 -2.49
CA ILE A 56 1.55 -21.99 -2.65
C ILE A 56 2.92 -21.54 -2.13
N ASP A 57 3.36 -22.02 -0.97
CA ASP A 57 4.63 -21.66 -0.38
C ASP A 57 5.80 -22.00 -1.30
N ARG A 58 5.82 -23.22 -1.82
CA ARG A 58 6.84 -23.65 -2.79
C ARG A 58 6.83 -22.80 -4.05
N LEU A 59 5.64 -22.42 -4.52
CA LEU A 59 5.48 -21.59 -5.71
C LEU A 59 5.99 -20.15 -5.49
N VAL A 60 5.62 -19.53 -4.38
CA VAL A 60 6.03 -18.16 -4.03
C VAL A 60 7.55 -18.10 -3.85
N ILE A 61 8.14 -19.03 -3.09
CA ILE A 61 9.61 -19.12 -2.92
C ILE A 61 10.32 -19.28 -4.27
N ARG A 62 9.79 -20.14 -5.16
CA ARG A 62 10.36 -20.30 -6.49
C ARG A 62 10.31 -19.02 -7.31
N TYR A 63 9.19 -18.28 -7.23
CA TYR A 63 9.00 -17.05 -7.99
C TYR A 63 9.84 -15.90 -7.45
N ALA A 64 10.06 -15.83 -6.15
CA ALA A 64 11.01 -14.90 -5.54
C ALA A 64 12.44 -15.18 -6.01
N ARG A 65 12.89 -16.45 -5.98
CA ARG A 65 14.22 -16.83 -6.47
C ARG A 65 14.44 -16.54 -7.96
N LEU A 66 13.39 -16.62 -8.78
CA LEU A 66 13.42 -16.32 -10.21
C LEU A 66 13.24 -14.83 -10.52
N GLY A 67 13.07 -13.98 -9.50
CA GLY A 67 12.87 -12.53 -9.67
C GLY A 67 11.50 -12.13 -10.22
N TYR A 68 10.52 -13.04 -10.28
CA TYR A 68 9.14 -12.70 -10.68
C TYR A 68 8.39 -11.92 -9.59
N VAL A 69 8.84 -12.04 -8.36
CA VAL A 69 8.37 -11.28 -7.20
C VAL A 69 9.60 -10.78 -6.46
N ASP A 70 9.62 -9.47 -6.16
CA ASP A 70 10.68 -8.79 -5.46
C ASP A 70 10.04 -7.74 -4.55
N ASP A 71 10.06 -8.00 -3.25
CA ASP A 71 9.43 -7.13 -2.25
C ASP A 71 10.11 -5.76 -2.14
N ALA A 72 11.44 -5.69 -2.35
CA ALA A 72 12.16 -4.42 -2.33
C ALA A 72 11.80 -3.56 -3.56
N ALA A 73 11.89 -4.12 -4.75
CA ALA A 73 11.50 -3.42 -5.98
C ALA A 73 10.03 -3.01 -5.95
N TYR A 74 9.14 -3.87 -5.42
CA TYR A 74 7.73 -3.57 -5.22
C TYR A 74 7.54 -2.39 -4.26
N ALA A 75 8.22 -2.41 -3.10
CA ALA A 75 8.12 -1.37 -2.08
C ALA A 75 8.56 -0.01 -2.63
N HIS A 76 9.74 0.08 -3.27
CA HIS A 76 10.24 1.29 -3.89
C HIS A 76 9.30 1.85 -4.97
N ALA A 77 8.82 1.01 -5.88
CA ALA A 77 7.90 1.44 -6.94
C ALA A 77 6.59 1.98 -6.36
N ARG A 78 6.03 1.31 -5.34
CA ARG A 78 4.80 1.74 -4.68
C ARG A 78 4.98 3.02 -3.87
N ALA A 79 6.05 3.10 -3.08
CA ALA A 79 6.37 4.25 -2.26
C ALA A 79 6.51 5.51 -3.11
N ARG A 80 7.34 5.48 -4.16
CA ARG A 80 7.49 6.58 -5.12
C ARG A 80 6.19 6.97 -5.79
N GLY A 81 5.43 6.01 -6.31
CA GLY A 81 4.14 6.28 -6.94
C GLY A 81 3.09 6.87 -5.99
N MET A 82 3.09 6.50 -4.72
CA MET A 82 2.23 7.10 -3.70
C MET A 82 2.70 8.51 -3.31
N ARG A 83 4.02 8.72 -3.20
CA ARG A 83 4.62 10.01 -2.87
C ARG A 83 4.32 11.07 -3.95
N VAL A 84 4.47 10.70 -5.22
CA VAL A 84 4.09 11.59 -6.35
C VAL A 84 2.65 12.07 -6.24
N ARG A 85 1.73 11.23 -5.74
CA ARG A 85 0.31 11.58 -5.51
C ARG A 85 0.06 12.34 -4.21
N GLY A 86 1.09 12.69 -3.45
CA GLY A 86 0.96 13.42 -2.19
C GLY A 86 0.42 12.53 -1.05
N THR A 87 0.96 11.33 -0.91
CA THR A 87 0.64 10.44 0.22
C THR A 87 1.71 10.62 1.31
N SER A 88 1.31 10.72 2.58
CA SER A 88 2.23 10.83 3.72
C SER A 88 3.12 9.61 3.87
N GLY A 89 4.32 9.77 4.41
CA GLY A 89 5.25 8.67 4.69
C GLY A 89 4.62 7.63 5.61
N ARG A 90 3.91 8.06 6.64
CA ARG A 90 3.18 7.16 7.55
C ARG A 90 2.16 6.29 6.82
N HIS A 91 1.42 6.87 5.89
CA HIS A 91 0.42 6.11 5.12
C HIS A 91 1.07 5.14 4.14
N ILE A 92 2.21 5.52 3.52
CA ILE A 92 3.01 4.64 2.65
C ILE A 92 3.50 3.43 3.43
N SER A 93 4.15 3.65 4.58
CA SER A 93 4.63 2.57 5.45
C SER A 93 3.50 1.63 5.87
N HIS A 94 2.37 2.18 6.29
CA HIS A 94 1.20 1.39 6.67
C HIS A 94 0.64 0.56 5.50
N TYR A 95 0.59 1.14 4.29
CA TYR A 95 0.17 0.43 3.08
C TYR A 95 1.10 -0.75 2.75
N LEU A 96 2.42 -0.54 2.78
CA LEU A 96 3.40 -1.60 2.50
C LEU A 96 3.30 -2.73 3.54
N LYS A 97 3.15 -2.37 4.82
CA LYS A 97 2.92 -3.34 5.90
C LYS A 97 1.65 -4.16 5.68
N ALA A 98 0.56 -3.52 5.27
CA ALA A 98 -0.71 -4.20 4.95
C ALA A 98 -0.58 -5.11 3.71
N LYS A 99 0.42 -4.88 2.84
CA LYS A 99 0.78 -5.77 1.73
C LYS A 99 1.74 -6.88 2.13
N GLY A 100 2.11 -6.95 3.42
CA GLY A 100 2.98 -7.97 3.98
C GLY A 100 4.46 -7.82 3.63
N VAL A 101 4.88 -6.63 3.21
CA VAL A 101 6.30 -6.31 3.04
C VAL A 101 6.97 -6.30 4.42
N ASN A 102 8.17 -6.87 4.50
CA ASN A 102 8.94 -6.92 5.74
C ASN A 102 9.29 -5.52 6.27
N GLY A 103 9.32 -5.36 7.60
CA GLY A 103 9.63 -4.09 8.26
C GLY A 103 10.98 -3.49 7.86
N ASP A 104 12.01 -4.33 7.74
CA ASP A 104 13.36 -3.90 7.35
C ASP A 104 13.37 -3.36 5.92
N VAL A 105 12.66 -4.04 4.99
CA VAL A 105 12.49 -3.58 3.61
C VAL A 105 11.73 -2.27 3.56
N ILE A 106 10.71 -2.09 4.40
CA ILE A 106 9.97 -0.83 4.49
C ILE A 106 10.89 0.29 4.98
N SER A 107 11.64 0.08 6.06
CA SER A 107 12.58 1.06 6.60
C SER A 107 13.61 1.46 5.55
N GLN A 108 14.25 0.49 4.91
CA GLN A 108 15.22 0.72 3.84
C GLN A 108 14.60 1.54 2.70
N THR A 109 13.40 1.18 2.25
CA THR A 109 12.68 1.93 1.20
C THR A 109 12.40 3.38 1.60
N MET A 110 12.01 3.62 2.86
CA MET A 110 11.71 4.96 3.34
C MET A 110 12.96 5.83 3.39
N ASP A 111 14.12 5.25 3.72
CA ASP A 111 15.41 5.93 3.78
C ASP A 111 15.99 6.19 2.38
N ASP A 112 16.08 5.15 1.54
CA ASP A 112 16.63 5.22 0.18
C ASP A 112 15.88 6.21 -0.72
N ASP A 113 14.55 6.23 -0.64
CA ASP A 113 13.70 7.13 -1.41
C ASP A 113 13.50 8.51 -0.71
N ASN A 114 14.20 8.75 0.40
CA ASN A 114 14.11 9.97 1.22
C ASN A 114 12.67 10.38 1.58
N ILE A 115 11.81 9.36 1.76
CA ILE A 115 10.36 9.57 1.96
C ILE A 115 10.08 10.18 3.35
N GLY A 116 10.92 9.88 4.34
CA GLY A 116 10.78 10.37 5.71
C GLY A 116 11.27 11.80 5.94
N SER A 117 11.92 12.44 4.97
CA SER A 117 12.45 13.79 5.17
C SER A 117 11.35 14.84 5.32
N MET A 118 11.64 15.90 6.08
CA MET A 118 10.72 17.01 6.31
C MET A 118 10.30 17.68 5.00
N ASP A 119 11.25 17.88 4.07
CA ASP A 119 10.98 18.51 2.77
C ASP A 119 10.06 17.66 1.92
N ALA A 120 10.36 16.36 1.78
CA ALA A 120 9.52 15.45 1.02
C ALA A 120 8.11 15.30 1.66
N GLU A 121 8.01 15.31 2.99
CA GLU A 121 6.74 15.26 3.70
C GLU A 121 5.92 16.54 3.49
N THR A 122 6.58 17.70 3.53
CA THR A 122 5.95 19.00 3.27
C THR A 122 5.42 19.10 1.84
N ASP A 123 6.21 18.66 0.85
CA ASP A 123 5.77 18.63 -0.55
C ASP A 123 4.59 17.70 -0.78
N ALA A 124 4.59 16.52 -0.17
CA ALA A 124 3.46 15.60 -0.24
C ALA A 124 2.20 16.20 0.42
N ALA A 125 2.38 16.88 1.57
CA ALA A 125 1.32 17.55 2.29
C ALA A 125 0.70 18.70 1.46
N ARG A 126 1.51 19.50 0.76
CA ARG A 126 1.05 20.55 -0.19
C ARG A 126 0.20 19.95 -1.31
N LYS A 127 0.69 18.87 -1.96
CA LYS A 127 -0.06 18.16 -3.02
C LYS A 127 -1.39 17.63 -2.51
N TYR A 128 -1.40 17.06 -1.29
CA TYR A 128 -2.62 16.58 -0.66
C TYR A 128 -3.60 17.73 -0.36
N ALA A 129 -3.13 18.80 0.29
CA ALA A 129 -3.94 19.96 0.64
C ALA A 129 -4.54 20.64 -0.61
N ARG A 130 -3.74 20.82 -1.67
CA ARG A 130 -4.19 21.39 -2.96
C ARG A 130 -5.29 20.53 -3.59
N ARG A 131 -5.09 19.20 -3.69
CA ARG A 131 -6.08 18.27 -4.24
C ARG A 131 -7.38 18.23 -3.43
N ARG A 132 -7.28 18.34 -2.11
CA ARG A 132 -8.42 18.30 -1.18
C ARG A 132 -9.02 19.68 -0.92
N LYS A 133 -8.44 20.73 -1.49
CA LYS A 133 -8.83 22.13 -1.27
C LYS A 133 -8.87 22.50 0.21
N LEU A 134 -7.76 22.27 0.91
CA LEU A 134 -7.61 22.55 2.34
C LEU A 134 -6.74 23.78 2.58
N GLY A 135 -6.93 24.45 3.72
CA GLY A 135 -6.12 25.59 4.15
C GLY A 135 -6.16 26.73 3.12
N GLN A 136 -5.00 27.22 2.72
CA GLN A 136 -4.85 28.27 1.72
C GLN A 136 -5.46 27.92 0.35
N TYR A 137 -5.63 26.63 0.02
CA TYR A 137 -6.26 26.17 -1.22
C TYR A 137 -7.78 26.02 -1.12
N ALA A 138 -8.38 26.34 0.02
CA ALA A 138 -9.81 26.25 0.24
C ALA A 138 -10.53 27.47 -0.33
N SER A 139 -11.76 27.27 -0.84
CA SER A 139 -12.60 28.37 -1.28
C SER A 139 -12.99 29.31 -0.12
N PRO A 140 -13.29 30.60 -0.40
CA PRO A 140 -13.77 31.53 0.61
C PRO A 140 -14.98 30.99 1.40
N ASN A 141 -15.94 30.37 0.72
CA ASN A 141 -17.11 29.75 1.34
C ASN A 141 -16.75 28.59 2.28
N SER A 142 -15.69 27.84 2.01
CA SER A 142 -15.19 26.78 2.90
C SER A 142 -14.57 27.37 4.16
N ARG A 143 -13.80 28.46 4.02
CA ARG A 143 -13.16 29.18 5.13
C ARG A 143 -14.12 30.03 5.96
N ALA A 144 -15.28 30.41 5.40
CA ALA A 144 -16.33 31.12 6.14
C ALA A 144 -17.08 30.23 7.13
N LYS A 145 -16.95 28.90 7.04
CA LYS A 145 -17.64 27.97 7.96
C LYS A 145 -16.96 27.93 9.33
N PRO A 146 -17.72 27.82 10.43
CA PRO A 146 -17.15 27.69 11.78
C PRO A 146 -16.17 26.51 11.85
N ASP A 147 -15.11 26.63 12.63
CA ASP A 147 -14.11 25.59 12.87
C ASP A 147 -13.47 25.00 11.60
N TRP A 148 -13.42 25.74 10.50
CA TRP A 148 -12.84 25.25 9.25
C TRP A 148 -11.36 24.84 9.42
N GLU A 149 -10.59 25.58 10.20
CA GLU A 149 -9.18 25.30 10.50
C GLU A 149 -9.03 23.93 11.17
N LYS A 150 -9.82 23.68 12.23
CA LYS A 150 -9.80 22.40 12.95
C LYS A 150 -10.17 21.24 12.02
N ARG A 151 -11.17 21.42 11.15
CA ARG A 151 -11.60 20.37 10.20
C ARG A 151 -10.53 20.09 9.15
N HIS A 152 -9.88 21.14 8.62
CA HIS A 152 -8.82 20.97 7.63
C HIS A 152 -7.59 20.31 8.27
N LEU A 153 -7.19 20.74 9.46
CA LEU A 153 -6.11 20.13 10.23
C LEU A 153 -6.41 18.65 10.52
N ALA A 154 -7.60 18.34 11.01
CA ALA A 154 -8.02 16.97 11.25
C ALA A 154 -8.01 16.10 9.98
N SER A 155 -8.29 16.68 8.81
CA SER A 155 -8.19 15.99 7.52
C SER A 155 -6.74 15.59 7.20
N MET A 156 -5.78 16.50 7.42
CA MET A 156 -4.35 16.23 7.23
C MET A 156 -3.84 15.15 8.19
N ILE A 157 -4.21 15.25 9.47
CA ILE A 157 -3.80 14.27 10.50
C ILE A 157 -4.35 12.87 10.15
N ARG A 158 -5.61 12.75 9.75
CA ARG A 158 -6.18 11.47 9.29
C ARG A 158 -5.49 10.92 8.05
N ALA A 159 -4.95 11.78 7.19
CA ALA A 159 -4.14 11.37 6.05
C ALA A 159 -2.70 10.96 6.43
N GLY A 160 -2.36 11.05 7.73
CA GLY A 160 -1.08 10.60 8.29
C GLY A 160 0.02 11.66 8.31
N PHE A 161 -0.27 12.92 7.99
CA PHE A 161 0.70 14.01 8.12
C PHE A 161 0.89 14.44 9.56
N GLY A 162 2.11 14.79 9.94
CA GLY A 162 2.42 15.34 11.25
C GLY A 162 1.73 16.69 11.49
N PHE A 163 1.52 17.05 12.78
CA PHE A 163 0.84 18.28 13.17
C PHE A 163 1.56 19.52 12.61
N ASP A 164 2.88 19.60 12.80
CA ASP A 164 3.68 20.77 12.39
C ASP A 164 3.68 20.96 10.88
N VAL A 165 3.90 19.89 10.11
CA VAL A 165 3.80 19.91 8.65
C VAL A 165 2.39 20.32 8.20
N SER A 166 1.36 19.82 8.89
CA SER A 166 -0.02 20.15 8.55
C SER A 166 -0.32 21.62 8.79
N LYS A 167 0.12 22.19 9.94
CA LYS A 167 -0.02 23.62 10.24
C LYS A 167 0.74 24.49 9.24
N LEU A 168 1.99 24.12 8.98
CA LEU A 168 2.84 24.83 8.03
C LEU A 168 2.16 24.94 6.66
N VAL A 169 1.64 23.81 6.12
CA VAL A 169 1.05 23.78 4.78
C VAL A 169 -0.32 24.43 4.70
N LEU A 170 -1.12 24.37 5.78
CA LEU A 170 -2.47 24.90 5.75
C LEU A 170 -2.54 26.43 6.00
N PHE A 171 -1.63 26.97 6.80
CA PHE A 171 -1.78 28.31 7.36
C PHE A 171 -0.62 29.26 7.04
N THR A 172 0.46 28.78 6.39
CA THR A 172 1.50 29.66 5.87
C THR A 172 1.19 29.97 4.42
N GLU A 173 1.06 31.26 4.10
CA GLU A 173 0.98 31.71 2.71
C GLU A 173 2.38 31.56 2.11
N TYR A 174 2.49 30.84 0.99
CA TYR A 174 3.65 30.84 0.14
C TYR A 174 3.28 31.63 -1.11
N ASP A 175 4.04 32.68 -1.38
CA ASP A 175 4.03 33.31 -2.69
C ASP A 175 4.55 32.27 -3.71
N ASP A 176 3.72 31.92 -4.68
CA ASP A 176 4.07 31.03 -5.80
C ASP A 176 4.93 31.76 -6.83
#